data_04a9cf2d20b92c313460af4a6b521a06
#
_entry.id   04a9cf2d20b92c313460af4a6b521a06
#
_cell.length_a   1.000
_cell.length_b   1.000
_cell.length_c   1.000
_cell.angle_alpha   90.00
_cell.angle_beta   90.00
_cell.angle_gamma   90.00
#
_symmetry.space_group_name_H-M   'P 1'
#
loop_
_entity.id
_entity.type
_entity.pdbx_description
1 polymer ?
#
loop_
_entity_poly.entity_id
_entity_poly.type
_entity_poly.pdbx_seq_one_letter_code
_entity_poly.pdbx_strand_id
1 'polypeptide(L)'
;MQSFTLIPSFGMCKEDFWPESNQLAKENLMDNNLAWMYQLLVKSKACRKSIRRDYFREAGQHVELYKGVDTWFQRVNRYAGQRKISVQHYIISSGLKEIIEGNMIAKEFKRIYASSYLYSADGVAEWPAQSVNYTNKTQFIFRIAKGKFEEYDESVNDSVSKSELYIPYENIVYIGDSTTDIPCMRLVKDKGGHSIGVYDPIRNQRRKVYQLFNDGRIDFYAPADYSSKAPLSQYIKKIIDKISNQERIKAEQEILRTHARAYARYSSLQKLANIASPNLSNKKRQQFLSSVQYFKEQIEGNVD
;
A
#
# COMPACT_ATOMS: atom_id res chain seq x y z
N MET A 1 8.41 -0.87 -19.28
CA MET A 1 9.30 -2.02 -19.09
C MET A 1 9.24 -3.02 -20.24
N GLN A 2 8.16 -3.82 -20.38
CA GLN A 2 8.10 -4.92 -21.39
C GLN A 2 8.36 -4.44 -22.81
N SER A 3 7.86 -3.28 -23.21
CA SER A 3 8.00 -2.73 -24.57
C SER A 3 9.44 -2.37 -24.94
N PHE A 4 10.29 -2.09 -23.97
CA PHE A 4 11.64 -1.59 -24.23
C PHE A 4 12.74 -2.63 -23.98
N THR A 5 12.45 -3.64 -23.16
CA THR A 5 13.44 -4.66 -22.79
C THR A 5 13.10 -6.02 -23.36
N LEU A 6 11.88 -6.52 -23.14
CA LEU A 6 11.50 -7.89 -23.48
C LEU A 6 11.16 -8.11 -24.95
N ILE A 7 10.23 -7.34 -25.48
CA ILE A 7 9.69 -7.56 -26.81
C ILE A 7 10.82 -7.51 -27.86
N PRO A 8 11.74 -6.53 -27.85
CA PRO A 8 12.85 -6.49 -28.80
C PRO A 8 13.84 -7.65 -28.65
N SER A 9 14.06 -8.15 -27.43
CA SER A 9 15.02 -9.24 -27.19
C SER A 9 14.61 -10.58 -27.81
N PHE A 10 13.30 -10.75 -28.09
CA PHE A 10 12.78 -11.88 -28.86
C PHE A 10 12.73 -11.62 -30.37
N GLY A 11 13.33 -10.51 -30.84
CA GLY A 11 13.30 -10.15 -32.25
C GLY A 11 11.93 -9.64 -32.72
N MET A 12 11.09 -9.21 -31.79
CA MET A 12 9.76 -8.69 -32.07
C MET A 12 9.77 -7.15 -32.06
N CYS A 13 9.00 -6.55 -32.96
CA CYS A 13 8.73 -5.12 -32.96
C CYS A 13 7.57 -4.82 -31.99
N LYS A 14 7.74 -3.83 -31.12
CA LYS A 14 6.67 -3.43 -30.20
C LYS A 14 5.46 -2.83 -30.92
N GLU A 15 5.69 -2.23 -32.08
CA GLU A 15 4.69 -1.63 -32.97
C GLU A 15 3.72 -2.69 -33.50
N ASP A 16 4.17 -3.93 -33.70
CA ASP A 16 3.35 -5.05 -34.17
C ASP A 16 2.80 -5.85 -32.99
N PHE A 17 3.60 -6.08 -31.95
CA PHE A 17 3.25 -6.93 -30.81
C PHE A 17 1.98 -6.44 -30.08
N TRP A 18 1.89 -5.16 -29.76
CA TRP A 18 0.77 -4.64 -29.00
C TRP A 18 -0.56 -4.61 -29.77
N PRO A 19 -0.60 -4.19 -31.04
CA PRO A 19 -1.81 -4.31 -31.87
C PRO A 19 -2.30 -5.76 -31.97
N GLU A 20 -1.40 -6.72 -32.24
CA GLU A 20 -1.75 -8.13 -32.29
C GLU A 20 -2.30 -8.65 -30.96
N SER A 21 -1.66 -8.28 -29.84
CA SER A 21 -2.12 -8.65 -28.52
C SER A 21 -3.50 -8.09 -28.20
N ASN A 22 -3.74 -6.83 -28.54
CA ASN A 22 -5.04 -6.20 -28.34
C ASN A 22 -6.13 -6.83 -29.23
N GLN A 23 -5.77 -7.22 -30.46
CA GLN A 23 -6.67 -7.92 -31.36
C GLN A 23 -7.04 -9.32 -30.79
N LEU A 24 -6.03 -10.06 -30.33
CA LEU A 24 -6.22 -11.36 -29.66
C LEU A 24 -7.19 -11.23 -28.45
N ALA A 25 -6.98 -10.21 -27.61
CA ALA A 25 -7.84 -9.95 -26.48
C ALA A 25 -9.28 -9.68 -26.90
N LYS A 26 -9.48 -8.85 -27.94
CA LYS A 26 -10.80 -8.46 -28.45
C LYS A 26 -11.55 -9.66 -29.05
N GLU A 27 -10.89 -10.45 -29.88
CA GLU A 27 -11.49 -11.58 -30.57
C GLU A 27 -11.91 -12.71 -29.63
N ASN A 28 -11.17 -12.88 -28.54
CA ASN A 28 -11.39 -13.97 -27.60
C ASN A 28 -11.97 -13.51 -26.26
N LEU A 29 -12.39 -12.25 -26.11
CA LEU A 29 -12.91 -11.67 -24.87
C LEU A 29 -11.96 -11.87 -23.69
N MET A 30 -10.64 -11.76 -23.93
CA MET A 30 -9.61 -11.98 -22.94
C MET A 30 -9.29 -10.70 -22.17
N ASP A 31 -8.78 -10.89 -20.93
CA ASP A 31 -8.05 -9.85 -20.24
C ASP A 31 -6.80 -9.43 -21.03
N ASN A 32 -6.57 -8.12 -21.19
CA ASN A 32 -5.47 -7.61 -22.01
C ASN A 32 -4.08 -8.07 -21.48
N ASN A 33 -3.93 -8.20 -20.16
CA ASN A 33 -2.66 -8.67 -19.60
C ASN A 33 -2.46 -10.17 -19.86
N LEU A 34 -3.50 -10.97 -19.71
CA LEU A 34 -3.44 -12.39 -20.08
C LEU A 34 -3.14 -12.57 -21.56
N ALA A 35 -3.74 -11.73 -22.42
CA ALA A 35 -3.53 -11.80 -23.88
C ALA A 35 -2.04 -11.56 -24.25
N TRP A 36 -1.44 -10.47 -23.77
CA TRP A 36 -0.03 -10.22 -24.09
C TRP A 36 0.92 -11.23 -23.45
N MET A 37 0.62 -11.70 -22.25
CA MET A 37 1.41 -12.73 -21.59
C MET A 37 1.36 -14.05 -22.37
N TYR A 38 0.17 -14.48 -22.78
CA TYR A 38 -0.01 -15.65 -23.63
C TYR A 38 0.70 -15.49 -24.97
N GLN A 39 0.51 -14.37 -25.65
CA GLN A 39 1.15 -14.09 -26.94
C GLN A 39 2.66 -14.11 -26.84
N LEU A 40 3.24 -13.59 -25.75
CA LEU A 40 4.67 -13.63 -25.52
C LEU A 40 5.17 -15.10 -25.43
N LEU A 41 4.44 -15.98 -24.74
CA LEU A 41 4.75 -17.41 -24.68
C LEU A 41 4.68 -18.07 -26.06
N VAL A 42 3.63 -17.80 -26.83
CA VAL A 42 3.47 -18.38 -28.17
C VAL A 42 4.60 -17.94 -29.10
N LYS A 43 4.88 -16.65 -29.15
CA LYS A 43 5.94 -16.09 -30.00
C LYS A 43 7.32 -16.54 -29.57
N SER A 44 7.59 -16.67 -28.28
CA SER A 44 8.88 -17.19 -27.78
C SER A 44 9.14 -18.63 -28.24
N LYS A 45 8.10 -19.48 -28.18
CA LYS A 45 8.16 -20.87 -28.68
C LYS A 45 8.42 -20.90 -30.20
N ALA A 46 7.75 -20.04 -30.97
CA ALA A 46 7.95 -19.93 -32.41
C ALA A 46 9.41 -19.51 -32.76
N CYS A 47 9.99 -18.63 -31.96
CA CYS A 47 11.39 -18.22 -32.09
C CYS A 47 12.40 -19.22 -31.50
N ARG A 48 11.94 -20.37 -30.98
CA ARG A 48 12.79 -21.39 -30.28
C ARG A 48 13.61 -20.79 -29.12
N LYS A 49 13.09 -19.76 -28.47
CA LYS A 49 13.67 -19.09 -27.29
C LYS A 49 12.76 -19.30 -26.09
N SER A 50 13.17 -20.10 -25.13
CA SER A 50 12.42 -20.28 -23.90
C SER A 50 12.49 -19.00 -23.05
N ILE A 51 11.34 -18.59 -22.54
CA ILE A 51 11.28 -17.50 -21.56
C ILE A 51 11.63 -18.08 -20.19
N ARG A 52 12.73 -17.66 -19.60
CA ARG A 52 13.17 -18.11 -18.28
C ARG A 52 13.01 -17.02 -17.24
N ARG A 53 12.76 -17.43 -16.00
CA ARG A 53 12.63 -16.52 -14.86
C ARG A 53 13.86 -15.62 -14.71
N ASP A 54 15.05 -16.20 -14.81
CA ASP A 54 16.30 -15.46 -14.64
C ASP A 54 16.51 -14.42 -15.72
N TYR A 55 16.07 -14.68 -16.94
CA TYR A 55 16.09 -13.72 -18.02
C TYR A 55 15.28 -12.46 -17.70
N PHE A 56 14.11 -12.60 -17.08
CA PHE A 56 13.31 -11.46 -16.65
C PHE A 56 13.99 -10.68 -15.54
N ARG A 57 14.62 -11.36 -14.58
CA ARG A 57 15.37 -10.72 -13.50
C ARG A 57 16.58 -9.95 -14.03
N GLU A 58 17.31 -10.54 -14.96
CA GLU A 58 18.42 -9.85 -15.63
C GLU A 58 17.93 -8.59 -16.37
N ALA A 59 16.84 -8.70 -17.13
CA ALA A 59 16.22 -7.54 -17.78
C ALA A 59 15.83 -6.45 -16.76
N GLY A 60 15.45 -6.82 -15.55
CA GLY A 60 15.14 -5.93 -14.44
C GLY A 60 16.32 -5.07 -13.98
N GLN A 61 17.53 -5.59 -14.05
CA GLN A 61 18.76 -4.86 -13.69
C GLN A 61 19.02 -3.66 -14.60
N HIS A 62 18.54 -3.73 -15.84
CA HIS A 62 18.72 -2.69 -16.87
C HIS A 62 17.55 -1.70 -16.95
N VAL A 63 16.54 -1.81 -16.08
CA VAL A 63 15.44 -0.87 -16.05
C VAL A 63 15.90 0.45 -15.46
N GLU A 64 15.85 1.49 -16.27
CA GLU A 64 16.17 2.85 -15.83
C GLU A 64 15.13 3.36 -14.82
N LEU A 65 15.63 3.92 -13.73
CA LEU A 65 14.82 4.53 -12.69
C LEU A 65 14.67 6.03 -12.96
N TYR A 66 13.53 6.59 -12.57
CA TYR A 66 13.39 8.03 -12.53
C TYR A 66 14.38 8.65 -11.55
N LYS A 67 14.75 9.90 -11.80
CA LYS A 67 15.73 10.65 -11.04
C LYS A 67 15.44 10.61 -9.52
N GLY A 68 16.41 10.15 -8.76
CA GLY A 68 16.39 10.13 -7.30
C GLY A 68 15.61 8.99 -6.66
N VAL A 69 15.09 8.03 -7.44
CA VAL A 69 14.39 6.82 -6.92
C VAL A 69 15.35 5.93 -6.14
N ASP A 70 16.59 5.83 -6.57
CA ASP A 70 17.67 5.05 -5.96
C ASP A 70 17.88 5.33 -4.46
N THR A 71 17.70 6.59 -4.05
CA THR A 71 17.85 7.05 -2.66
C THR A 71 16.53 7.44 -1.99
N TRP A 72 15.42 7.37 -2.73
CA TRP A 72 14.10 7.81 -2.26
C TRP A 72 13.66 7.11 -0.98
N PHE A 73 13.66 5.78 -0.98
CA PHE A 73 13.14 4.96 0.11
C PHE A 73 13.87 5.25 1.42
N GLN A 74 15.19 5.26 1.38
CA GLN A 74 16.01 5.56 2.56
C GLN A 74 15.76 6.97 3.11
N ARG A 75 15.60 7.97 2.22
CA ARG A 75 15.31 9.34 2.63
C ARG A 75 13.92 9.48 3.26
N VAL A 76 12.92 8.82 2.69
CA VAL A 76 11.55 8.81 3.23
C VAL A 76 11.53 8.10 4.58
N ASN A 77 12.15 6.93 4.69
CA ASN A 77 12.21 6.15 5.93
C ASN A 77 12.93 6.94 7.04
N ARG A 78 14.05 7.59 6.73
CA ARG A 78 14.79 8.44 7.70
C ARG A 78 13.93 9.61 8.17
N TYR A 79 13.27 10.30 7.25
CA TYR A 79 12.42 11.44 7.57
C TYR A 79 11.24 11.05 8.46
N ALA A 80 10.60 9.94 8.16
CA ALA A 80 9.49 9.39 8.93
C ALA A 80 9.95 8.89 10.32
N GLY A 81 11.09 8.20 10.39
CA GLY A 81 11.66 7.71 11.65
C GLY A 81 11.95 8.82 12.65
N GLN A 82 12.41 10.00 12.18
CA GLN A 82 12.58 11.21 13.03
C GLN A 82 11.25 11.69 13.66
N ARG A 83 10.12 11.25 13.12
CA ARG A 83 8.75 11.57 13.57
C ARG A 83 8.06 10.40 14.24
N LYS A 84 8.81 9.36 14.56
CA LYS A 84 8.29 8.11 15.14
C LYS A 84 7.26 7.40 14.27
N ILE A 85 7.34 7.59 12.94
CA ILE A 85 6.51 6.90 11.94
C ILE A 85 7.34 5.84 11.24
N SER A 86 6.81 4.61 11.15
CA SER A 86 7.36 3.53 10.32
C SER A 86 6.68 3.54 8.96
N VAL A 87 7.47 3.53 7.88
CA VAL A 87 6.95 3.48 6.51
C VAL A 87 7.23 2.10 5.90
N GLN A 88 6.24 1.58 5.22
CA GLN A 88 6.36 0.35 4.43
C GLN A 88 6.07 0.67 2.97
N HIS A 89 6.85 0.09 2.07
CA HIS A 89 6.72 0.32 0.65
C HIS A 89 6.17 -0.93 -0.04
N TYR A 90 5.28 -0.72 -1.01
CA TYR A 90 4.61 -1.76 -1.79
C TYR A 90 4.60 -1.38 -3.26
N ILE A 91 4.63 -2.37 -4.14
CA ILE A 91 4.36 -2.18 -5.57
C ILE A 91 3.08 -2.92 -5.94
N ILE A 92 2.23 -2.25 -6.74
CA ILE A 92 1.08 -2.85 -7.42
C ILE A 92 1.22 -2.51 -8.90
N SER A 93 1.61 -3.48 -9.73
CA SER A 93 2.01 -3.25 -11.11
C SER A 93 1.34 -4.22 -12.09
N SER A 94 0.96 -3.72 -13.26
CA SER A 94 0.55 -4.57 -14.38
C SER A 94 1.74 -5.16 -15.15
N GLY A 95 2.97 -4.78 -14.80
CA GLY A 95 4.19 -5.35 -15.34
C GLY A 95 4.54 -6.69 -14.72
N LEU A 96 5.62 -7.32 -15.20
CA LEU A 96 6.10 -8.60 -14.69
C LEU A 96 6.83 -8.44 -13.36
N LYS A 97 6.46 -9.29 -12.41
CA LYS A 97 7.02 -9.35 -11.06
C LYS A 97 8.52 -9.61 -11.09
N GLU A 98 8.94 -10.54 -11.92
CA GLU A 98 10.33 -10.96 -12.04
C GLU A 98 11.25 -9.82 -12.52
N ILE A 99 10.74 -8.94 -13.41
CA ILE A 99 11.48 -7.74 -13.84
C ILE A 99 11.65 -6.77 -12.67
N ILE A 100 10.62 -6.59 -11.87
CA ILE A 100 10.67 -5.72 -10.70
C ILE A 100 11.62 -6.30 -9.65
N GLU A 101 11.55 -7.61 -9.41
CA GLU A 101 12.44 -8.34 -8.47
C GLU A 101 13.91 -8.26 -8.87
N GLY A 102 14.22 -8.18 -10.16
CA GLY A 102 15.58 -8.03 -10.68
C GLY A 102 16.16 -6.62 -10.49
N ASN A 103 15.33 -5.62 -10.21
CA ASN A 103 15.79 -4.25 -10.06
C ASN A 103 16.44 -4.01 -8.70
N MET A 104 17.42 -3.11 -8.64
CA MET A 104 18.17 -2.79 -7.42
C MET A 104 17.30 -2.27 -6.26
N ILE A 105 16.12 -1.70 -6.54
CA ILE A 105 15.19 -1.21 -5.52
C ILE A 105 14.22 -2.27 -5.01
N ALA A 106 14.24 -3.50 -5.53
CA ALA A 106 13.28 -4.55 -5.14
C ALA A 106 13.27 -4.83 -3.63
N LYS A 107 14.45 -4.76 -3.00
CA LYS A 107 14.64 -4.95 -1.56
C LYS A 107 13.95 -3.91 -0.66
N GLU A 108 13.57 -2.78 -1.22
CA GLU A 108 12.90 -1.69 -0.49
C GLU A 108 11.40 -1.98 -0.28
N PHE A 109 10.85 -2.96 -1.00
CA PHE A 109 9.43 -3.28 -0.95
C PHE A 109 9.14 -4.45 -0.02
N LYS A 110 8.17 -4.27 0.87
CA LYS A 110 7.66 -5.34 1.72
C LYS A 110 6.95 -6.42 0.90
N ARG A 111 6.22 -6.02 -0.16
CA ARG A 111 5.57 -6.89 -1.13
C ARG A 111 5.55 -6.25 -2.51
N ILE A 112 5.65 -7.11 -3.52
CA ILE A 112 5.53 -6.75 -4.93
C ILE A 112 4.34 -7.55 -5.48
N TYR A 113 3.24 -6.87 -5.74
CA TYR A 113 2.06 -7.40 -6.41
C TYR A 113 2.13 -7.04 -7.88
N ALA A 114 2.36 -8.03 -8.73
CA ALA A 114 2.53 -7.79 -10.15
C ALA A 114 2.14 -9.04 -10.95
N SER A 115 1.94 -8.88 -12.26
CA SER A 115 1.70 -10.03 -13.13
C SER A 115 2.90 -10.96 -13.12
N SER A 116 2.66 -12.28 -13.18
CA SER A 116 3.72 -13.28 -13.13
C SER A 116 3.36 -14.54 -13.91
N TYR A 117 4.37 -15.34 -14.24
CA TYR A 117 4.19 -16.64 -14.86
C TYR A 117 4.29 -17.76 -13.83
N LEU A 118 3.60 -18.88 -14.13
CA LEU A 118 3.95 -20.18 -13.59
C LEU A 118 5.21 -20.67 -14.34
N TYR A 119 6.14 -21.23 -13.60
CA TYR A 119 7.41 -21.74 -14.15
C TYR A 119 7.55 -23.22 -13.87
N SER A 120 8.12 -23.96 -14.85
CA SER A 120 8.58 -25.32 -14.65
C SER A 120 9.70 -25.41 -13.61
N ALA A 121 10.06 -26.62 -13.21
CA ALA A 121 11.21 -26.87 -12.33
C ALA A 121 12.52 -26.27 -12.88
N ASP A 122 12.68 -26.24 -14.21
CA ASP A 122 13.84 -25.66 -14.89
C ASP A 122 13.75 -24.12 -15.04
N GLY A 123 12.74 -23.50 -14.47
CA GLY A 123 12.55 -22.05 -14.51
C GLY A 123 12.05 -21.51 -15.85
N VAL A 124 11.45 -22.36 -16.71
CA VAL A 124 10.83 -21.94 -17.97
C VAL A 124 9.39 -21.52 -17.73
N ALA A 125 8.98 -20.38 -18.28
CA ALA A 125 7.61 -19.89 -18.18
C ALA A 125 6.64 -20.77 -18.98
N GLU A 126 5.59 -21.24 -18.32
CA GLU A 126 4.60 -22.18 -18.91
C GLU A 126 3.23 -21.53 -19.10
N TRP A 127 2.78 -20.74 -18.13
CA TRP A 127 1.43 -20.20 -18.10
C TRP A 127 1.39 -18.84 -17.35
N PRO A 128 0.52 -17.87 -17.74
CA PRO A 128 0.26 -16.67 -16.93
C PRO A 128 -0.41 -17.04 -15.60
N ALA A 129 0.34 -17.00 -14.50
CA ALA A 129 -0.16 -17.39 -13.18
C ALA A 129 -0.93 -16.27 -12.48
N GLN A 130 -0.48 -15.04 -12.66
CA GLN A 130 -1.07 -13.84 -12.06
C GLN A 130 -1.22 -12.75 -13.10
N SER A 131 -2.41 -12.19 -13.25
CA SER A 131 -2.69 -10.99 -14.02
C SER A 131 -3.09 -9.85 -13.07
N VAL A 132 -2.39 -8.73 -13.14
CA VAL A 132 -2.71 -7.52 -12.38
C VAL A 132 -3.10 -6.42 -13.34
N ASN A 133 -4.40 -6.13 -13.42
CA ASN A 133 -4.98 -5.12 -14.31
C ASN A 133 -5.74 -4.04 -13.54
N TYR A 134 -6.30 -3.06 -14.26
CA TYR A 134 -7.02 -1.94 -13.66
C TYR A 134 -8.27 -2.36 -12.84
N THR A 135 -8.86 -3.53 -13.10
CA THR A 135 -10.05 -4.00 -12.38
C THR A 135 -9.70 -4.68 -11.06
N ASN A 136 -8.57 -5.37 -10.99
CA ASN A 136 -8.18 -6.14 -9.81
C ASN A 136 -7.06 -5.52 -8.96
N LYS A 137 -6.43 -4.41 -9.39
CA LYS A 137 -5.42 -3.69 -8.57
C LYS A 137 -5.92 -3.30 -7.19
N THR A 138 -7.19 -2.95 -7.06
CA THR A 138 -7.78 -2.47 -5.81
C THR A 138 -7.77 -3.53 -4.69
N GLN A 139 -7.82 -4.82 -5.03
CA GLN A 139 -7.72 -5.89 -4.03
C GLN A 139 -6.45 -5.79 -3.19
N PHE A 140 -5.33 -5.36 -3.80
CA PHE A 140 -4.06 -5.27 -3.09
C PHE A 140 -4.04 -4.12 -2.08
N ILE A 141 -4.80 -3.04 -2.33
CA ILE A 141 -5.01 -1.98 -1.34
C ILE A 141 -5.75 -2.53 -0.11
N PHE A 142 -6.80 -3.36 -0.32
CA PHE A 142 -7.50 -4.02 0.78
C PHE A 142 -6.57 -4.99 1.53
N ARG A 143 -5.77 -5.78 0.83
CA ARG A 143 -4.80 -6.71 1.43
C ARG A 143 -3.78 -5.96 2.28
N ILE A 144 -3.22 -4.87 1.77
CA ILE A 144 -2.27 -4.01 2.50
C ILE A 144 -2.93 -3.42 3.75
N ALA A 145 -4.13 -2.83 3.60
CA ALA A 145 -4.84 -2.22 4.72
C ALA A 145 -5.19 -3.23 5.82
N LYS A 146 -5.53 -4.46 5.46
CA LYS A 146 -5.91 -5.53 6.41
C LYS A 146 -4.73 -6.37 6.90
N GLY A 147 -3.53 -6.22 6.32
CA GLY A 147 -2.36 -7.07 6.65
C GLY A 147 -2.46 -8.50 6.13
N LYS A 148 -3.31 -8.75 5.11
CA LYS A 148 -3.54 -10.06 4.47
C LYS A 148 -2.76 -10.14 3.17
N PHE A 149 -1.45 -10.38 3.28
CA PHE A 149 -0.52 -10.13 2.18
C PHE A 149 -0.49 -11.22 1.10
N GLU A 150 -0.93 -12.44 1.42
CA GLU A 150 -0.87 -13.56 0.48
C GLU A 150 -2.09 -13.55 -0.45
N GLU A 151 -1.88 -13.73 -1.77
CA GLU A 151 -2.95 -13.67 -2.77
C GLU A 151 -4.00 -14.77 -2.59
N TYR A 152 -3.60 -15.94 -2.06
CA TYR A 152 -4.51 -17.06 -1.78
C TYR A 152 -5.27 -16.94 -0.44
N ASP A 153 -4.93 -15.94 0.40
CA ASP A 153 -5.59 -15.75 1.69
C ASP A 153 -6.97 -15.11 1.49
N GLU A 154 -8.02 -15.92 1.64
CA GLU A 154 -9.41 -15.50 1.50
C GLU A 154 -9.92 -14.66 2.67
N SER A 155 -9.20 -14.65 3.81
CA SER A 155 -9.56 -13.83 4.97
C SER A 155 -9.47 -12.32 4.71
N VAL A 156 -8.99 -11.92 3.54
CA VAL A 156 -9.12 -10.54 3.06
C VAL A 156 -10.59 -10.10 2.97
N ASN A 157 -11.53 -11.03 2.84
CA ASN A 157 -12.97 -10.76 2.77
C ASN A 157 -13.62 -10.56 4.16
N ASP A 158 -12.94 -10.94 5.24
CA ASP A 158 -13.47 -10.79 6.59
C ASP A 158 -13.74 -9.32 6.91
N SER A 159 -14.80 -9.08 7.68
CA SER A 159 -15.09 -7.74 8.19
C SER A 159 -14.06 -7.36 9.25
N VAL A 160 -13.40 -6.24 9.05
CA VAL A 160 -12.40 -5.70 9.97
C VAL A 160 -12.82 -4.28 10.36
N SER A 161 -12.88 -4.00 11.65
CA SER A 161 -13.18 -2.66 12.12
C SER A 161 -12.04 -1.69 11.78
N LYS A 162 -12.36 -0.38 11.74
CA LYS A 162 -11.35 0.64 11.40
C LYS A 162 -10.14 0.64 12.34
N SER A 163 -10.36 0.31 13.62
CA SER A 163 -9.30 0.24 14.64
C SER A 163 -8.42 -1.01 14.55
N GLU A 164 -8.87 -2.05 13.84
CA GLU A 164 -8.14 -3.31 13.65
C GLU A 164 -7.38 -3.37 12.33
N LEU A 165 -7.50 -2.34 11.49
CA LEU A 165 -6.74 -2.28 10.26
C LEU A 165 -5.23 -2.26 10.56
N TYR A 166 -4.49 -3.11 9.84
CA TYR A 166 -3.03 -3.15 9.92
C TYR A 166 -2.41 -1.82 9.48
N ILE A 167 -2.93 -1.24 8.40
CA ILE A 167 -2.62 0.13 7.99
C ILE A 167 -3.97 0.85 7.75
N PRO A 168 -4.32 1.86 8.58
CA PRO A 168 -5.47 2.70 8.30
C PRO A 168 -5.39 3.36 6.93
N TYR A 169 -6.50 3.42 6.20
CA TYR A 169 -6.50 3.96 4.83
C TYR A 169 -6.00 5.40 4.76
N GLU A 170 -6.27 6.22 5.79
CA GLU A 170 -5.80 7.59 5.91
C GLU A 170 -4.26 7.71 5.96
N ASN A 171 -3.57 6.61 6.27
CA ASN A 171 -2.11 6.52 6.30
C ASN A 171 -1.53 5.90 5.01
N ILE A 172 -2.37 5.60 4.01
CA ILE A 172 -1.93 5.07 2.72
C ILE A 172 -1.67 6.23 1.77
N VAL A 173 -0.52 6.21 1.11
CA VAL A 173 -0.18 7.09 -0.01
C VAL A 173 -0.06 6.24 -1.26
N TYR A 174 -0.89 6.51 -2.26
CA TYR A 174 -0.82 5.87 -3.57
C TYR A 174 -0.20 6.82 -4.58
N ILE A 175 0.87 6.39 -5.23
CA ILE A 175 1.55 7.13 -6.31
C ILE A 175 1.39 6.34 -7.60
N GLY A 176 0.82 6.95 -8.63
CA GLY A 176 0.62 6.29 -9.92
C GLY A 176 0.81 7.22 -11.10
N ASP A 177 1.09 6.65 -12.26
CA ASP A 177 1.38 7.37 -13.52
C ASP A 177 0.46 7.00 -14.68
N SER A 178 -0.40 6.00 -14.48
CA SER A 178 -1.17 5.40 -15.56
C SER A 178 -2.68 5.41 -15.34
N THR A 179 -3.42 5.21 -16.41
CA THR A 179 -4.88 5.03 -16.36
C THR A 179 -5.29 3.79 -15.57
N THR A 180 -4.42 2.78 -15.50
CA THR A 180 -4.68 1.56 -14.73
C THR A 180 -4.62 1.78 -13.22
N ASP A 181 -4.07 2.89 -12.75
CA ASP A 181 -3.98 3.26 -11.34
C ASP A 181 -5.21 4.02 -10.83
N ILE A 182 -6.04 4.53 -11.74
CA ILE A 182 -7.19 5.38 -11.41
C ILE A 182 -8.12 4.75 -10.35
N PRO A 183 -8.52 3.46 -10.45
CA PRO A 183 -9.37 2.84 -9.45
C PRO A 183 -8.72 2.81 -8.05
N CYS A 184 -7.41 2.54 -7.98
CA CYS A 184 -6.66 2.56 -6.72
C CYS A 184 -6.54 3.98 -6.14
N MET A 185 -6.23 4.96 -6.99
CA MET A 185 -6.17 6.37 -6.61
C MET A 185 -7.49 6.82 -5.99
N ARG A 186 -8.59 6.51 -6.68
CA ARG A 186 -9.94 6.83 -6.22
C ARG A 186 -10.25 6.16 -4.88
N LEU A 187 -10.02 4.85 -4.79
CA LEU A 187 -10.26 4.09 -3.56
C LEU A 187 -9.50 4.67 -2.37
N VAL A 188 -8.19 4.93 -2.54
CA VAL A 188 -7.36 5.47 -1.45
C VAL A 188 -7.86 6.84 -1.02
N LYS A 189 -8.15 7.73 -1.97
CA LYS A 189 -8.69 9.07 -1.68
C LYS A 189 -10.04 9.02 -0.98
N ASP A 190 -11.00 8.24 -1.50
CA ASP A 190 -12.35 8.13 -0.92
C ASP A 190 -12.33 7.54 0.50
N LYS A 191 -11.29 6.77 0.85
CA LYS A 191 -11.07 6.24 2.19
C LYS A 191 -10.26 7.18 3.11
N GLY A 192 -9.93 8.39 2.65
CA GLY A 192 -9.22 9.41 3.43
C GLY A 192 -7.70 9.35 3.36
N GLY A 193 -7.14 8.46 2.53
CA GLY A 193 -5.71 8.41 2.20
C GLY A 193 -5.30 9.47 1.19
N HIS A 194 -4.09 9.34 0.66
CA HIS A 194 -3.49 10.33 -0.23
C HIS A 194 -3.18 9.73 -1.60
N SER A 195 -3.67 10.37 -2.67
CA SER A 195 -3.48 9.93 -4.04
C SER A 195 -2.70 10.96 -4.85
N ILE A 196 -1.59 10.53 -5.46
CA ILE A 196 -0.66 11.37 -6.18
C ILE A 196 -0.49 10.86 -7.60
N GLY A 197 -0.77 11.74 -8.57
CA GLY A 197 -0.47 11.49 -9.97
C GLY A 197 0.93 11.95 -10.32
N VAL A 198 1.76 11.09 -10.91
CA VAL A 198 3.06 11.48 -11.43
C VAL A 198 3.06 11.41 -12.97
N TYR A 199 3.84 12.25 -13.60
CA TYR A 199 3.99 12.28 -15.05
C TYR A 199 5.45 12.33 -15.46
N ASP A 200 5.75 11.70 -16.60
CA ASP A 200 7.07 11.78 -17.22
C ASP A 200 7.32 13.20 -17.72
N PRO A 201 8.31 13.92 -17.19
CA PRO A 201 8.59 15.30 -17.59
C PRO A 201 9.09 15.42 -19.03
N ILE A 202 9.71 14.35 -19.58
CA ILE A 202 10.27 14.31 -20.93
C ILE A 202 9.15 14.09 -21.96
N ARG A 203 8.22 13.18 -21.69
CA ARG A 203 7.12 12.81 -22.59
C ARG A 203 5.91 13.73 -22.53
N ASN A 204 5.97 14.76 -21.70
CA ASN A 204 4.93 15.79 -21.53
C ASN A 204 3.49 15.24 -21.32
N GLN A 205 3.32 14.19 -20.52
CA GLN A 205 2.03 13.55 -20.27
C GLN A 205 1.16 14.30 -19.23
N ARG A 206 1.40 15.60 -19.04
CA ARG A 206 0.73 16.44 -18.02
C ARG A 206 -0.79 16.45 -18.16
N ARG A 207 -1.32 16.42 -19.40
CA ARG A 207 -2.76 16.49 -19.65
C ARG A 207 -3.56 15.45 -18.85
N LYS A 208 -3.05 14.21 -18.75
CA LYS A 208 -3.74 13.14 -18.05
C LYS A 208 -3.85 13.43 -16.55
N VAL A 209 -2.75 13.82 -15.89
CA VAL A 209 -2.75 14.11 -14.44
C VAL A 209 -3.54 15.35 -14.11
N TYR A 210 -3.58 16.36 -15.01
CA TYR A 210 -4.43 17.54 -14.84
C TYR A 210 -5.91 17.16 -14.89
N GLN A 211 -6.30 16.30 -15.81
CA GLN A 211 -7.67 15.79 -15.87
C GLN A 211 -8.02 15.02 -14.60
N LEU A 212 -7.16 14.11 -14.13
CA LEU A 212 -7.39 13.36 -12.88
C LEU A 212 -7.54 14.27 -11.66
N PHE A 213 -6.79 15.36 -11.61
CA PHE A 213 -6.89 16.36 -10.54
C PHE A 213 -8.21 17.13 -10.62
N ASN A 214 -8.59 17.62 -11.81
CA ASN A 214 -9.86 18.33 -12.05
C ASN A 214 -11.07 17.43 -11.77
N ASP A 215 -10.98 16.15 -12.13
CA ASP A 215 -12.02 15.14 -11.85
C ASP A 215 -12.07 14.73 -10.35
N GLY A 216 -11.22 15.33 -9.52
CA GLY A 216 -11.16 15.03 -8.08
C GLY A 216 -10.66 13.63 -7.75
N ARG A 217 -9.95 12.94 -8.66
CA ARG A 217 -9.47 11.56 -8.48
C ARG A 217 -8.15 11.48 -7.73
N ILE A 218 -7.36 12.55 -7.72
CA ILE A 218 -6.08 12.67 -7.02
C ILE A 218 -6.03 13.94 -6.19
N ASP A 219 -5.13 13.99 -5.20
CA ASP A 219 -4.93 15.12 -4.29
C ASP A 219 -3.79 16.02 -4.73
N PHE A 220 -2.84 15.46 -5.47
CA PHE A 220 -1.63 16.15 -5.89
C PHE A 220 -1.09 15.55 -7.19
N TYR A 221 -0.36 16.34 -7.95
CA TYR A 221 0.40 15.87 -9.10
C TYR A 221 1.79 16.51 -9.17
N ALA A 222 2.76 15.77 -9.71
CA ALA A 222 4.13 16.24 -9.86
C ALA A 222 4.84 15.55 -11.02
N PRO A 223 5.95 16.12 -11.52
CA PRO A 223 6.89 15.35 -12.34
C PRO A 223 7.37 14.11 -11.59
N ALA A 224 7.68 13.04 -12.32
CA ALA A 224 8.32 11.83 -11.78
C ALA A 224 9.80 12.11 -11.45
N ASP A 225 10.05 13.10 -10.62
CA ASP A 225 11.34 13.45 -10.01
C ASP A 225 11.27 13.15 -8.51
N TYR A 226 12.03 12.16 -8.07
CA TYR A 226 12.10 11.69 -6.69
C TYR A 226 13.27 12.30 -5.90
N SER A 227 13.98 13.28 -6.46
CA SER A 227 15.08 13.94 -5.75
C SER A 227 14.60 14.73 -4.52
N SER A 228 15.51 15.01 -3.57
CA SER A 228 15.15 15.52 -2.23
C SER A 228 14.41 16.86 -2.24
N LYS A 229 14.67 17.71 -3.21
CA LYS A 229 14.05 19.05 -3.35
C LYS A 229 12.85 19.06 -4.31
N ALA A 230 12.58 17.96 -5.00
CA ALA A 230 11.47 17.86 -5.95
C ALA A 230 10.10 18.03 -5.28
N PRO A 231 9.10 18.58 -5.98
CA PRO A 231 7.74 18.80 -5.45
C PRO A 231 7.13 17.54 -4.83
N LEU A 232 7.31 16.38 -5.46
CA LEU A 232 6.85 15.09 -4.95
C LEU A 232 7.45 14.79 -3.57
N SER A 233 8.78 14.91 -3.42
CA SER A 233 9.47 14.67 -2.15
C SER A 233 9.00 15.62 -1.05
N GLN A 234 8.78 16.87 -1.38
CA GLN A 234 8.31 17.86 -0.40
C GLN A 234 6.85 17.58 0.02
N TYR A 235 6.02 17.15 -0.92
CA TYR A 235 4.63 16.82 -0.61
C TYR A 235 4.52 15.58 0.28
N ILE A 236 5.31 14.54 0.01
CA ILE A 236 5.37 13.34 0.87
C ILE A 236 5.80 13.69 2.30
N LYS A 237 6.76 14.59 2.48
CA LYS A 237 7.16 15.05 3.82
C LYS A 237 5.99 15.70 4.55
N LYS A 238 5.21 16.55 3.88
CA LYS A 238 4.02 17.19 4.47
C LYS A 238 2.96 16.15 4.88
N ILE A 239 2.78 15.09 4.08
CA ILE A 239 1.89 13.98 4.44
C ILE A 239 2.39 13.26 5.69
N ILE A 240 3.68 12.95 5.77
CA ILE A 240 4.29 12.31 6.94
C ILE A 240 4.13 13.20 8.18
N ASP A 241 4.35 14.50 8.07
CA ASP A 241 4.13 15.45 9.16
C ASP A 241 2.67 15.48 9.62
N LYS A 242 1.72 15.48 8.67
CA LYS A 242 0.28 15.40 8.96
C LYS A 242 -0.06 14.11 9.71
N ILE A 243 0.40 12.95 9.21
CA ILE A 243 0.15 11.64 9.83
C ILE A 243 0.74 11.62 11.25
N SER A 244 1.98 12.07 11.43
CA SER A 244 2.62 12.13 12.75
C SER A 244 1.83 12.98 13.75
N ASN A 245 1.37 14.15 13.34
CA ASN A 245 0.56 15.02 14.20
C ASN A 245 -0.79 14.38 14.53
N GLN A 246 -1.44 13.73 13.56
CA GLN A 246 -2.71 13.03 13.80
C GLN A 246 -2.56 11.88 14.79
N GLU A 247 -1.49 11.08 14.67
CA GLU A 247 -1.23 9.98 15.60
C GLU A 247 -0.92 10.48 17.03
N ARG A 248 -0.22 11.61 17.17
CA ARG A 248 -0.01 12.25 18.48
C ARG A 248 -1.32 12.69 19.10
N ILE A 249 -2.19 13.36 18.33
CA ILE A 249 -3.53 13.78 18.81
C ILE A 249 -4.35 12.57 19.24
N LYS A 250 -4.36 11.48 18.44
CA LYS A 250 -5.07 10.23 18.80
C LYS A 250 -4.54 9.63 20.09
N ALA A 251 -3.23 9.62 20.30
CA ALA A 251 -2.61 9.11 21.50
C ALA A 251 -3.02 9.93 22.74
N GLU A 252 -3.00 11.25 22.66
CA GLU A 252 -3.45 12.14 23.72
C GLU A 252 -4.96 11.92 24.04
N GLN A 253 -5.79 11.81 23.01
CA GLN A 253 -7.22 11.52 23.19
C GLN A 253 -7.47 10.18 23.86
N GLU A 254 -6.68 9.14 23.56
CA GLU A 254 -6.86 7.81 24.18
C GLU A 254 -6.43 7.81 25.65
N ILE A 255 -5.40 8.57 26.01
CA ILE A 255 -5.04 8.83 27.41
C ILE A 255 -6.23 9.45 28.15
N LEU A 256 -6.80 10.54 27.60
CA LEU A 256 -7.96 11.21 28.20
C LEU A 256 -9.19 10.30 28.31
N ARG A 257 -9.44 9.47 27.28
CA ARG A 257 -10.54 8.47 27.32
C ARG A 257 -10.31 7.43 28.42
N THR A 258 -9.07 6.99 28.59
CA THR A 258 -8.72 6.02 29.63
C THR A 258 -8.96 6.61 31.02
N HIS A 259 -8.56 7.87 31.24
CA HIS A 259 -8.83 8.60 32.48
C HIS A 259 -10.34 8.77 32.73
N ALA A 260 -11.08 9.18 31.71
CA ALA A 260 -12.54 9.35 31.83
C ALA A 260 -13.26 8.03 32.15
N ARG A 261 -12.84 6.90 31.52
CA ARG A 261 -13.40 5.57 31.84
C ARG A 261 -13.06 5.14 33.26
N ALA A 262 -11.82 5.38 33.71
CA ALA A 262 -11.39 5.08 35.08
C ALA A 262 -12.22 5.90 36.09
N TYR A 263 -12.42 7.18 35.86
CA TYR A 263 -13.24 8.04 36.72
C TYR A 263 -14.71 7.58 36.76
N ALA A 264 -15.29 7.20 35.63
CA ALA A 264 -16.66 6.69 35.58
C ALA A 264 -16.83 5.39 36.41
N ARG A 265 -15.85 4.47 36.34
CA ARG A 265 -15.81 3.25 37.17
C ARG A 265 -15.69 3.61 38.65
N TYR A 266 -14.80 4.52 39.00
CA TYR A 266 -14.63 5.00 40.38
C TYR A 266 -15.93 5.58 40.94
N SER A 267 -16.58 6.48 40.18
CA SER A 267 -17.88 7.11 40.58
C SER A 267 -18.98 6.05 40.78
N SER A 268 -19.02 5.03 39.93
CA SER A 268 -19.98 3.91 40.07
C SER A 268 -19.70 3.06 41.32
N LEU A 269 -18.42 2.75 41.59
CA LEU A 269 -18.02 2.02 42.78
C LEU A 269 -18.33 2.83 44.07
N GLN A 270 -18.11 4.14 44.06
CA GLN A 270 -18.42 5.03 45.19
C GLN A 270 -19.94 5.07 45.47
N LYS A 271 -20.78 5.11 44.43
CA LYS A 271 -22.25 5.02 44.59
C LYS A 271 -22.66 3.67 45.19
N LEU A 272 -22.10 2.56 44.70
CA LEU A 272 -22.37 1.23 45.23
C LEU A 272 -21.88 1.08 46.70
N ALA A 273 -20.72 1.68 47.06
CA ALA A 273 -20.23 1.70 48.44
C ALA A 273 -21.20 2.41 49.38
N ASN A 274 -21.76 3.55 48.94
CA ASN A 274 -22.73 4.30 49.76
C ASN A 274 -24.06 3.55 49.93
N ILE A 275 -24.51 2.80 48.90
CA ILE A 275 -25.74 1.98 48.97
C ILE A 275 -25.55 0.74 49.83
N ALA A 276 -24.41 0.04 49.70
CA ALA A 276 -24.12 -1.20 50.39
C ALA A 276 -23.66 -1.00 51.84
N SER A 277 -23.28 0.21 52.20
CA SER A 277 -22.69 0.57 53.51
C SER A 277 -23.54 0.18 54.73
N PRO A 278 -24.89 0.22 54.75
CA PRO A 278 -25.69 -0.17 55.90
C PRO A 278 -25.69 -1.70 56.19
N ASN A 279 -25.40 -2.53 55.17
CA ASN A 279 -25.60 -3.99 55.21
C ASN A 279 -24.31 -4.80 55.25
N LEU A 280 -23.13 -4.18 55.21
CA LEU A 280 -21.85 -4.87 55.21
C LEU A 280 -21.23 -4.91 56.60
N SER A 281 -20.63 -6.08 56.97
CA SER A 281 -19.79 -6.14 58.16
C SER A 281 -18.63 -5.11 58.06
N ASN A 282 -18.22 -4.54 59.18
CA ASN A 282 -17.17 -3.51 59.27
C ASN A 282 -15.88 -3.90 58.51
N LYS A 283 -15.48 -5.17 58.51
CA LYS A 283 -14.30 -5.70 57.85
C LYS A 283 -14.46 -5.64 56.30
N LYS A 284 -15.61 -6.06 55.78
CA LYS A 284 -15.89 -6.04 54.31
C LYS A 284 -16.05 -4.63 53.81
N ARG A 285 -16.62 -3.73 54.62
CA ARG A 285 -16.76 -2.29 54.31
C ARG A 285 -15.38 -1.63 54.18
N GLN A 286 -14.47 -1.89 55.13
CA GLN A 286 -13.10 -1.34 55.05
C GLN A 286 -12.31 -1.88 53.84
N GLN A 287 -12.41 -3.14 53.53
CA GLN A 287 -11.77 -3.73 52.34
C GLN A 287 -12.31 -3.08 51.06
N PHE A 288 -13.61 -2.85 50.95
CA PHE A 288 -14.22 -2.24 49.81
C PHE A 288 -13.81 -0.77 49.66
N LEU A 289 -13.82 0.01 50.74
CA LEU A 289 -13.35 1.38 50.77
C LEU A 289 -11.86 1.53 50.44
N SER A 290 -11.02 0.60 50.90
CA SER A 290 -9.60 0.55 50.54
C SER A 290 -9.39 0.31 49.06
N SER A 291 -10.19 -0.56 48.43
CA SER A 291 -10.13 -0.81 47.00
C SER A 291 -10.58 0.43 46.20
N VAL A 292 -11.62 1.11 46.66
CA VAL A 292 -12.10 2.37 46.02
C VAL A 292 -11.05 3.48 46.15
N GLN A 293 -10.37 3.57 47.30
CA GLN A 293 -9.30 4.54 47.53
C GLN A 293 -8.08 4.23 46.62
N TYR A 294 -7.70 2.96 46.51
CA TYR A 294 -6.62 2.52 45.62
C TYR A 294 -6.90 2.92 44.15
N PHE A 295 -8.12 2.73 43.67
CA PHE A 295 -8.51 3.18 42.31
C PHE A 295 -8.45 4.69 42.16
N LYS A 296 -8.81 5.44 43.19
CA LYS A 296 -8.69 6.91 43.20
C LYS A 296 -7.25 7.37 43.01
N GLU A 297 -6.33 6.78 43.79
CA GLU A 297 -4.89 7.09 43.74
C GLU A 297 -4.27 6.76 42.39
N GLN A 298 -4.70 5.66 41.75
CA GLN A 298 -4.26 5.30 40.39
C GLN A 298 -4.76 6.27 39.33
N ILE A 299 -5.91 6.91 39.52
CA ILE A 299 -6.47 7.93 38.61
C ILE A 299 -5.76 9.27 38.81
N GLU A 300 -5.50 9.64 40.06
CA GLU A 300 -4.89 10.94 40.43
C GLU A 300 -3.37 10.93 40.21
N GLY A 301 -2.68 9.80 40.40
CA GLY A 301 -1.23 9.66 40.22
C GLY A 301 -0.74 9.51 38.78
N ASN A 302 -1.63 9.43 37.80
CA ASN A 302 -1.28 9.41 36.36
C ASN A 302 -1.54 10.77 35.66
N VAL A 303 -1.72 11.86 36.40
CA VAL A 303 -2.00 13.20 35.90
C VAL A 303 -0.75 14.10 35.86
N ASP A 304 0.38 13.64 36.40
CA ASP A 304 1.70 14.25 36.28
C ASP A 304 2.50 13.50 35.17
#